data_c08c0afd776ca8ec1614554b0a3c08c4
#
_entry.id   c08c0afd776ca8ec1614554b0a3c08c4
#
_cell.length_a   1.000
_cell.length_b   1.000
_cell.length_c   1.000
_cell.angle_alpha   90.00
_cell.angle_beta   90.00
_cell.angle_gamma   90.00
#
_symmetry.space_group_name_H-M   'P 1'
#
loop_
_entity.id
_entity.type
_entity.pdbx_description
1 polymer ?
#
loop_
_entity_poly.entity_id
_entity_poly.type
_entity_poly.pdbx_seq_one_letter_code
_entity_poly.pdbx_strand_id
1 'polypeptide(L)'
;MLLLAILTTSLAACTSLDVFEKNVSFKDQQWPGSDKPAFDFHISDTASLYNIYLVFRHTNAYSYNNIWLKLARSGPDTSYTRQVDLRLATNDRWLGSGMDDIWEHRIKLTETPVEFRKSGDYKFAIEQVMRQDPLQHVINVGLRVEKAK
;
A
#
# COMPACT_ATOMS: atom_id res chain seq x y z
N MET A 1 -43.73 -19.68 37.28
CA MET A 1 -42.68 -19.94 36.27
C MET A 1 -42.50 -18.69 35.43
N LEU A 2 -41.44 -17.95 35.72
CA LEU A 2 -41.16 -16.67 35.05
C LEU A 2 -40.13 -16.95 33.93
N LEU A 3 -40.57 -16.88 32.66
CA LEU A 3 -39.68 -17.00 31.51
C LEU A 3 -38.92 -15.69 31.32
N LEU A 4 -37.63 -15.70 31.61
CA LEU A 4 -36.74 -14.58 31.38
C LEU A 4 -36.29 -14.63 29.90
N ALA A 5 -36.86 -13.79 29.04
CA ALA A 5 -36.44 -13.64 27.65
C ALA A 5 -35.14 -12.80 27.62
N ILE A 6 -34.02 -13.45 27.36
CA ILE A 6 -32.73 -12.78 27.12
C ILE A 6 -32.72 -12.24 25.69
N LEU A 7 -32.90 -10.94 25.57
CA LEU A 7 -32.79 -10.20 24.32
C LEU A 7 -31.30 -9.99 24.02
N THR A 8 -30.70 -10.82 23.19
CA THR A 8 -29.33 -10.63 22.69
C THR A 8 -29.33 -9.55 21.61
N THR A 9 -29.01 -8.33 22.00
CA THR A 9 -28.69 -7.27 21.03
C THR A 9 -27.34 -7.55 20.39
N SER A 10 -27.34 -8.01 19.14
CA SER A 10 -26.15 -8.07 18.33
C SER A 10 -25.72 -6.64 17.98
N LEU A 11 -24.68 -6.15 18.64
CA LEU A 11 -23.98 -4.94 18.23
C LEU A 11 -23.27 -5.24 16.89
N ALA A 12 -23.87 -4.79 15.79
CA ALA A 12 -23.17 -4.68 14.52
C ALA A 12 -22.12 -3.59 14.68
N ALA A 13 -20.91 -3.97 15.03
CA ALA A 13 -19.76 -3.08 15.01
C ALA A 13 -19.48 -2.74 13.54
N CYS A 14 -19.89 -1.55 13.09
CA CYS A 14 -19.36 -0.94 11.89
C CYS A 14 -17.87 -0.68 12.12
N THR A 15 -17.01 -1.61 11.71
CA THR A 15 -15.57 -1.41 11.69
C THR A 15 -15.26 -0.41 10.59
N SER A 16 -15.13 0.87 10.94
CA SER A 16 -14.49 1.83 10.04
C SER A 16 -13.04 1.42 9.84
N LEU A 17 -12.59 1.40 8.59
CA LEU A 17 -11.20 1.08 8.26
C LEU A 17 -10.31 2.23 8.75
N ASP A 18 -9.67 2.08 9.90
CA ASP A 18 -8.68 3.04 10.39
C ASP A 18 -7.33 2.87 9.69
N VAL A 19 -6.97 1.62 9.40
CA VAL A 19 -5.73 1.24 8.69
C VAL A 19 -5.99 0.02 7.82
N PHE A 20 -5.57 0.12 6.56
CA PHE A 20 -5.43 -1.00 5.64
C PHE A 20 -3.95 -1.16 5.28
N GLU A 21 -3.43 -2.38 5.35
CA GLU A 21 -2.08 -2.70 4.84
C GLU A 21 -2.06 -4.12 4.31
N LYS A 22 -1.61 -4.27 3.06
CA LYS A 22 -1.34 -5.56 2.45
C LYS A 22 -0.04 -5.51 1.67
N ASN A 23 0.68 -6.64 1.67
CA ASN A 23 1.92 -6.84 0.94
C ASN A 23 1.82 -8.07 0.04
N VAL A 24 2.47 -8.00 -1.11
CA VAL A 24 2.66 -9.11 -2.04
C VAL A 24 4.13 -9.42 -2.13
N SER A 25 4.49 -10.67 -1.83
CA SER A 25 5.87 -11.15 -1.89
C SER A 25 6.18 -11.75 -3.27
N PHE A 26 7.44 -11.62 -3.70
CA PHE A 26 7.90 -12.12 -4.98
C PHE A 26 8.74 -13.38 -4.79
N LYS A 27 8.50 -14.36 -5.67
CA LYS A 27 9.28 -15.60 -5.70
C LYS A 27 10.74 -15.27 -6.06
N ASP A 28 11.66 -15.90 -5.34
CA ASP A 28 13.09 -15.74 -5.54
C ASP A 28 13.58 -14.29 -5.52
N GLN A 29 12.84 -13.42 -4.83
CA GLN A 29 13.12 -11.98 -4.74
C GLN A 29 13.21 -11.29 -6.11
N GLN A 30 12.37 -11.72 -7.06
CA GLN A 30 12.33 -11.20 -8.42
C GLN A 30 10.94 -10.65 -8.72
N TRP A 31 10.88 -9.39 -9.07
CA TRP A 31 9.63 -8.74 -9.45
C TRP A 31 9.57 -8.54 -10.96
N PRO A 32 8.84 -9.40 -11.72
CA PRO A 32 8.65 -9.21 -13.14
C PRO A 32 7.77 -8.00 -13.43
N GLY A 33 8.06 -7.25 -14.49
CA GLY A 33 7.25 -6.12 -14.92
C GLY A 33 5.83 -6.51 -15.33
N SER A 34 5.61 -7.78 -15.70
CA SER A 34 4.28 -8.35 -15.97
C SER A 34 3.46 -8.63 -14.72
N ASP A 35 4.09 -8.72 -13.54
CA ASP A 35 3.42 -8.92 -12.26
C ASP A 35 3.05 -7.56 -11.66
N LYS A 36 1.73 -7.29 -11.64
CA LYS A 36 1.16 -6.00 -11.23
C LYS A 36 0.32 -6.19 -9.98
N PRO A 37 0.93 -6.26 -8.78
CA PRO A 37 0.20 -6.38 -7.53
C PRO A 37 -0.92 -5.36 -7.42
N ALA A 38 -2.11 -5.84 -7.09
CA ALA A 38 -3.29 -5.01 -6.91
C ALA A 38 -3.85 -5.17 -5.49
N PHE A 39 -4.26 -4.06 -4.91
CA PHE A 39 -4.72 -3.96 -3.53
C PHE A 39 -6.13 -3.38 -3.53
N ASP A 40 -7.09 -4.18 -3.06
CA ASP A 40 -8.49 -3.79 -2.93
C ASP A 40 -8.78 -3.43 -1.48
N PHE A 41 -9.44 -2.29 -1.26
CA PHE A 41 -9.87 -1.85 0.06
C PHE A 41 -11.19 -1.09 -0.03
N HIS A 42 -11.92 -1.06 1.08
CA HIS A 42 -13.22 -0.40 1.17
C HIS A 42 -13.14 0.87 1.99
N ILE A 43 -13.68 1.96 1.46
CA ILE A 43 -13.86 3.23 2.16
C ILE A 43 -15.34 3.42 2.49
N SER A 44 -15.65 3.50 3.77
CA SER A 44 -17.00 3.86 4.28
C SER A 44 -17.06 5.30 4.78
N ASP A 45 -15.96 5.80 5.35
CA ASP A 45 -15.88 7.16 5.91
C ASP A 45 -15.29 8.11 4.86
N THR A 46 -16.17 8.89 4.24
CA THR A 46 -15.81 9.91 3.24
C THR A 46 -15.56 11.30 3.84
N ALA A 47 -15.77 11.47 5.15
CA ALA A 47 -15.51 12.73 5.85
C ALA A 47 -14.05 12.87 6.29
N SER A 48 -13.35 11.73 6.48
CA SER A 48 -11.94 11.70 6.85
C SER A 48 -11.02 11.88 5.66
N LEU A 49 -9.82 12.35 5.93
CA LEU A 49 -8.69 12.37 5.01
C LEU A 49 -7.81 11.14 5.26
N TYR A 50 -7.07 10.73 4.23
CA TYR A 50 -6.25 9.51 4.28
C TYR A 50 -4.85 9.75 3.77
N ASN A 51 -3.87 9.14 4.43
CA ASN A 51 -2.51 9.02 3.92
C ASN A 51 -2.37 7.68 3.19
N ILE A 52 -1.69 7.70 2.06
CA ILE A 52 -1.41 6.52 1.25
C ILE A 52 0.10 6.33 1.17
N TYR A 53 0.57 5.13 1.53
CA TYR A 53 1.98 4.78 1.53
C TYR A 53 2.25 3.58 0.63
N LEU A 54 3.37 3.63 -0.05
CA LEU A 54 4.04 2.45 -0.56
C LEU A 54 4.80 1.79 0.60
N VAL A 55 4.68 0.49 0.73
CA VAL A 55 5.58 -0.33 1.55
C VAL A 55 6.45 -1.14 0.61
N PHE A 56 7.75 -0.95 0.67
CA PHE A 56 8.68 -1.61 -0.24
C PHE A 56 9.83 -2.23 0.54
N ARG A 57 10.04 -3.53 0.36
CA ARG A 57 11.14 -4.26 1.01
C ARG A 57 12.07 -4.86 -0.02
N HIS A 58 13.35 -4.68 0.21
CA HIS A 58 14.41 -5.22 -0.62
C HIS A 58 15.59 -5.71 0.23
N THR A 59 16.48 -6.49 -0.37
CA THR A 59 17.73 -6.86 0.29
C THR A 59 18.79 -5.80 0.08
N ASN A 60 19.87 -5.90 0.86
CA ASN A 60 21.02 -5.00 0.72
C ASN A 60 21.69 -5.06 -0.67
N ALA A 61 21.43 -6.13 -1.44
CA ALA A 61 21.96 -6.30 -2.79
C ALA A 61 21.15 -5.57 -3.89
N TYR A 62 20.05 -4.90 -3.55
CA TYR A 62 19.30 -4.07 -4.50
C TYR A 62 20.21 -3.03 -5.13
N SER A 63 20.22 -2.94 -6.48
CA SER A 63 21.30 -2.25 -7.21
C SER A 63 21.03 -0.78 -7.51
N TYR A 64 19.88 -0.24 -7.09
CA TYR A 64 19.46 1.12 -7.43
C TYR A 64 19.19 1.95 -6.18
N ASN A 65 19.35 3.26 -6.27
CA ASN A 65 19.02 4.20 -5.19
C ASN A 65 17.57 4.71 -5.26
N ASN A 66 16.80 4.22 -6.23
CA ASN A 66 15.41 4.59 -6.48
C ASN A 66 14.60 3.42 -7.01
N ILE A 67 13.31 3.64 -7.14
CA ILE A 67 12.41 2.75 -7.89
C ILE A 67 11.40 3.57 -8.69
N TRP A 68 11.30 3.26 -9.98
CA TRP A 68 10.27 3.77 -10.86
C TRP A 68 9.06 2.87 -10.85
N LEU A 69 7.91 3.44 -10.53
CA LEU A 69 6.64 2.71 -10.46
C LEU A 69 5.57 3.43 -11.28
N LYS A 70 4.68 2.63 -11.85
CA LYS A 70 3.41 3.09 -12.40
C LYS A 70 2.30 2.69 -11.44
N LEU A 71 1.54 3.68 -10.98
CA LEU A 71 0.46 3.53 -10.02
C LEU A 71 -0.86 3.75 -10.74
N ALA A 72 -1.76 2.77 -10.68
CA ALA A 72 -3.11 2.88 -11.21
C ALA A 72 -4.12 2.79 -10.06
N ARG A 73 -4.84 3.87 -9.83
CA ARG A 73 -5.97 3.92 -8.89
C ARG A 73 -7.27 3.82 -9.66
N SER A 74 -8.19 2.99 -9.20
CA SER A 74 -9.57 2.95 -9.66
C SER A 74 -10.54 2.94 -8.49
N GLY A 75 -11.70 3.54 -8.65
CA GLY A 75 -12.72 3.63 -7.61
C GLY A 75 -13.98 4.36 -8.07
N PRO A 76 -14.99 4.45 -7.21
CA PRO A 76 -16.27 5.04 -7.58
C PRO A 76 -16.23 6.56 -7.76
N ASP A 77 -15.23 7.26 -7.24
CA ASP A 77 -15.09 8.71 -7.34
C ASP A 77 -14.24 9.15 -8.54
N THR A 78 -13.10 8.48 -8.76
CA THR A 78 -12.18 8.81 -9.85
C THR A 78 -11.22 7.65 -10.11
N SER A 79 -10.64 7.65 -11.31
CA SER A 79 -9.57 6.73 -11.70
C SER A 79 -8.44 7.51 -12.35
N TYR A 80 -7.21 7.15 -12.05
CA TYR A 80 -6.03 7.74 -12.68
C TYR A 80 -4.87 6.75 -12.72
N THR A 81 -3.94 7.03 -13.62
CA THR A 81 -2.63 6.36 -13.68
C THR A 81 -1.55 7.41 -13.67
N ARG A 82 -0.51 7.20 -12.88
CA ARG A 82 0.67 8.08 -12.85
C ARG A 82 1.94 7.27 -12.66
N GLN A 83 3.05 7.82 -13.12
CA GLN A 83 4.38 7.28 -12.92
C GLN A 83 5.09 8.10 -11.83
N VAL A 84 5.81 7.43 -10.95
CA VAL A 84 6.54 8.05 -9.85
C VAL A 84 7.95 7.50 -9.78
N ASP A 85 8.89 8.36 -9.40
CA ASP A 85 10.26 8.00 -9.04
C ASP A 85 10.43 8.19 -7.55
N LEU A 86 10.65 7.10 -6.83
CA LEU A 86 10.77 7.09 -5.39
C LEU A 86 12.20 6.84 -4.97
N ARG A 87 12.78 7.77 -4.23
CA ARG A 87 14.13 7.65 -3.72
C ARG A 87 14.18 6.66 -2.55
N LEU A 88 15.13 5.73 -2.61
CA LEU A 88 15.36 4.69 -1.60
C LEU A 88 16.66 4.89 -0.83
N ALA A 89 17.63 5.59 -1.41
CA ALA A 89 18.92 5.81 -0.80
C ALA A 89 19.46 7.21 -1.09
N THR A 90 20.33 7.67 -0.20
CA THR A 90 21.31 8.74 -0.45
C THR A 90 22.61 8.11 -0.96
N ASN A 91 23.65 8.90 -1.17
CA ASN A 91 24.93 8.41 -1.71
C ASN A 91 25.59 7.35 -0.83
N ASP A 92 25.32 7.32 0.48
CA ASP A 92 26.02 6.53 1.47
C ASP A 92 25.13 5.61 2.32
N ARG A 93 23.80 5.70 2.19
CA ARG A 93 22.90 4.91 3.03
C ARG A 93 21.50 4.74 2.45
N TRP A 94 20.83 3.65 2.85
CA TRP A 94 19.41 3.46 2.64
C TRP A 94 18.58 4.39 3.54
N LEU A 95 17.49 4.92 3.02
CA LEU A 95 16.59 5.84 3.74
C LEU A 95 15.55 5.10 4.59
N GLY A 96 15.34 3.82 4.34
CA GLY A 96 14.40 3.00 5.07
C GLY A 96 14.90 2.50 6.42
N SER A 97 14.13 1.64 7.05
CA SER A 97 14.50 0.94 8.28
C SER A 97 15.12 -0.40 7.93
N GLY A 98 16.30 -0.68 8.46
CA GLY A 98 17.05 -1.90 8.20
C GLY A 98 17.02 -2.87 9.38
N MET A 99 16.96 -4.16 9.06
CA MET A 99 17.21 -5.26 9.99
C MET A 99 17.95 -6.35 9.21
N ASP A 100 19.16 -6.69 9.66
CA ASP A 100 20.08 -7.59 8.94
C ASP A 100 20.32 -7.07 7.51
N ASP A 101 20.04 -7.90 6.50
CA ASP A 101 20.20 -7.55 5.09
C ASP A 101 18.92 -7.02 4.44
N ILE A 102 17.88 -6.74 5.21
CA ILE A 102 16.56 -6.34 4.71
C ILE A 102 16.30 -4.86 5.05
N TRP A 103 15.81 -4.13 4.06
CA TRP A 103 15.41 -2.73 4.17
C TRP A 103 13.95 -2.58 3.85
N GLU A 104 13.20 -1.93 4.73
CA GLU A 104 11.81 -1.54 4.54
C GLU A 104 11.70 -0.05 4.36
N HIS A 105 11.05 0.35 3.28
CA HIS A 105 10.67 1.72 3.00
C HIS A 105 9.17 1.88 3.14
N ARG A 106 8.76 2.91 3.87
CA ARG A 106 7.36 3.34 3.97
C ARG A 106 7.28 4.76 3.42
N ILE A 107 6.91 4.87 2.16
CA ILE A 107 7.00 6.12 1.40
C ILE A 107 5.62 6.66 1.14
N LYS A 108 5.37 7.90 1.57
CA LYS A 108 4.12 8.59 1.31
C LYS A 108 3.95 8.84 -0.19
N LEU A 109 2.85 8.35 -0.77
CA LEU A 109 2.58 8.48 -2.20
C LEU A 109 1.95 9.81 -2.58
N THR A 110 1.44 10.56 -1.61
CA THR A 110 0.84 11.88 -1.80
C THR A 110 1.45 12.88 -0.82
N GLU A 111 1.70 14.10 -1.24
CA GLU A 111 2.28 15.14 -0.38
C GLU A 111 1.34 15.51 0.78
N THR A 112 0.05 15.58 0.47
CA THR A 112 -1.01 15.87 1.45
C THR A 112 -1.97 14.70 1.56
N PRO A 113 -2.67 14.58 2.70
CA PRO A 113 -3.75 13.59 2.82
C PRO A 113 -4.81 13.77 1.74
N VAL A 114 -5.36 12.67 1.28
CA VAL A 114 -6.34 12.63 0.19
C VAL A 114 -7.75 12.35 0.70
N GLU A 115 -8.70 12.82 -0.07
CA GLU A 115 -10.12 12.60 0.11
C GLU A 115 -10.60 11.45 -0.77
N PHE A 116 -11.44 10.58 -0.22
CA PHE A 116 -12.23 9.62 -0.99
C PHE A 116 -13.68 10.11 -0.99
N ARG A 117 -14.12 10.68 -2.11
CA ARG A 117 -15.40 11.40 -2.20
C ARG A 117 -16.63 10.52 -2.20
N LYS A 118 -16.47 9.24 -2.51
CA LYS A 118 -17.55 8.26 -2.52
C LYS A 118 -17.16 7.04 -1.68
N SER A 119 -18.11 6.53 -0.91
CA SER A 119 -17.94 5.23 -0.28
C SER A 119 -17.95 4.12 -1.32
N GLY A 120 -17.25 3.04 -1.04
CA GLY A 120 -17.19 1.88 -1.93
C GLY A 120 -15.80 1.27 -2.00
N ASP A 121 -15.62 0.43 -3.02
CA ASP A 121 -14.40 -0.33 -3.20
C ASP A 121 -13.43 0.41 -4.12
N TYR A 122 -12.20 0.50 -3.64
CA TYR A 122 -11.07 1.10 -4.33
C TYR A 122 -10.00 0.07 -4.61
N LYS A 123 -9.29 0.24 -5.71
CA LYS A 123 -8.16 -0.60 -6.11
C LYS A 123 -6.95 0.25 -6.44
N PHE A 124 -5.78 -0.16 -5.94
CA PHE A 124 -4.49 0.31 -6.40
C PHE A 124 -3.71 -0.85 -7.03
N ALA A 125 -3.27 -0.67 -8.27
CA ALA A 125 -2.35 -1.56 -8.93
C ALA A 125 -0.97 -0.89 -9.04
N ILE A 126 0.08 -1.65 -8.75
CA ILE A 126 1.47 -1.18 -8.74
C ILE A 126 2.27 -1.99 -9.74
N GLU A 127 2.90 -1.32 -10.69
CA GLU A 127 3.76 -1.90 -11.71
C GLU A 127 5.16 -1.32 -11.60
N GLN A 128 6.19 -2.16 -11.54
CA GLN A 128 7.56 -1.68 -11.67
C GLN A 128 7.86 -1.36 -13.14
N VAL A 129 8.50 -0.23 -13.39
CA VAL A 129 8.89 0.23 -14.73
C VAL A 129 10.38 0.55 -14.79
N MET A 130 11.17 -0.23 -14.07
CA MET A 130 12.62 -0.18 -14.13
C MET A 130 13.13 -0.77 -15.44
N ARG A 131 14.39 -0.48 -15.80
CA ARG A 131 15.04 -1.07 -16.99
C ARG A 131 15.35 -2.55 -16.82
N GLN A 132 15.59 -2.98 -15.57
CA GLN A 132 15.84 -4.39 -15.26
C GLN A 132 14.51 -5.13 -15.14
N ASP A 133 14.34 -6.22 -15.88
CA ASP A 133 13.16 -7.08 -15.82
C ASP A 133 13.57 -8.56 -15.90
N PRO A 134 13.29 -9.37 -14.88
CA PRO A 134 12.67 -9.01 -13.59
C PRO A 134 13.60 -8.14 -12.73
N LEU A 135 12.98 -7.25 -11.93
CA LEU A 135 13.71 -6.44 -10.95
C LEU A 135 14.20 -7.33 -9.80
N GLN A 136 15.51 -7.36 -9.61
CA GLN A 136 16.17 -8.26 -8.66
C GLN A 136 16.19 -7.71 -7.24
N HIS A 137 16.27 -8.62 -6.26
CA HIS A 137 16.45 -8.33 -4.84
C HIS A 137 15.27 -7.61 -4.18
N VAL A 138 14.09 -7.76 -4.75
CA VAL A 138 12.82 -7.24 -4.20
C VAL A 138 12.10 -8.34 -3.44
N ILE A 139 11.86 -8.13 -2.16
CA ILE A 139 11.19 -9.09 -1.28
C ILE A 139 9.68 -8.98 -1.44
N ASN A 140 9.14 -7.78 -1.26
CA ASN A 140 7.72 -7.52 -1.41
C ASN A 140 7.43 -6.04 -1.71
N VAL A 141 6.22 -5.81 -2.20
CA VAL A 141 5.63 -4.48 -2.32
C VAL A 141 4.24 -4.49 -1.68
N GLY A 142 3.87 -3.40 -1.07
CA GLY A 142 2.59 -3.26 -0.39
C GLY A 142 2.01 -1.87 -0.48
N LEU A 143 0.74 -1.81 -0.12
CA LEU A 143 -0.02 -0.58 0.02
C LEU A 143 -0.52 -0.45 1.46
N ARG A 144 -0.32 0.73 2.05
CA ARG A 144 -0.92 1.13 3.33
C ARG A 144 -1.79 2.36 3.11
N VAL A 145 -3.02 2.28 3.57
CA VAL A 145 -3.98 3.39 3.61
C VAL A 145 -4.40 3.58 5.05
N GLU A 146 -4.25 4.78 5.60
CA GLU A 146 -4.63 5.07 6.98
C GLU A 146 -5.28 6.45 7.08
N LYS A 147 -6.21 6.60 8.03
CA LYS A 147 -6.78 7.91 8.32
C LYS A 147 -5.68 8.88 8.75
N ALA A 148 -5.70 10.08 8.19
CA ALA A 148 -4.84 11.16 8.65
C ALA A 148 -5.30 11.64 10.04
N LYS A 149 -4.33 11.93 10.88
CA LYS A 149 -4.57 12.50 12.22
C LYS A 149 -4.72 14.01 12.14
#